data_fd1518424451a411cc799e77641c6891
#
_entry.id   fd1518424451a411cc799e77641c6891
#
_cell.length_a   1.000
_cell.length_b   1.000
_cell.length_c   1.000
_cell.angle_alpha   90.00
_cell.angle_beta   90.00
_cell.angle_gamma   90.00
#
_symmetry.space_group_name_H-M   'P 1'
#
loop_
_entity.id
_entity.type
_entity.pdbx_description
1 polymer ?
#
loop_
_entity_poly.entity_id
_entity_poly.type
_entity_poly.pdbx_seq_one_letter_code
_entity_poly.pdbx_strand_id
1 'polypeptide(L)'
;MLDSGAAISAPASAASASARGSQNVPAEIPAGALAKHYGGKQFEYGFASVCKMLLPREELRGKKVLDICCRRGRGVYKLSSLVGNSGEVMGVDWSPSYVEEAKDGMSRAWHESGLSHNNMEFRVAFPEDLIGAGIGSSVYDAIYVNNVITLFYDQEQAIREFGRVLKPGGLLILETIFADRPRTDSVVDEARSIGNSVQAARTEQENFAWLEAAGFEAPSVEESFEVEADRGYKAGHVVPKVAGDENVKFTAVSLYVRKKR
;
A
#
# COMPACT_ATOMS: atom_id res chain seq x y z
N MET A 1 33.63 69.35 -5.67
CA MET A 1 32.81 69.61 -4.45
C MET A 1 31.78 68.48 -4.38
N LEU A 2 31.91 67.73 -3.26
CA LEU A 2 30.86 66.91 -2.62
C LEU A 2 30.26 65.79 -3.48
N ASP A 3 30.75 64.60 -3.47
CA ASP A 3 30.67 63.48 -2.50
C ASP A 3 29.29 63.32 -1.87
N SER A 4 28.62 62.23 -2.23
CA SER A 4 27.63 61.58 -1.42
C SER A 4 27.59 60.09 -1.75
N GLY A 5 28.31 59.29 -0.95
CA GLY A 5 28.28 57.87 -0.95
C GLY A 5 26.91 57.31 -0.55
N ALA A 6 26.41 56.38 -1.31
CA ALA A 6 25.31 55.54 -0.95
C ALA A 6 25.82 54.20 -0.45
N ALA A 7 25.63 53.97 0.84
CA ALA A 7 25.94 52.71 1.50
C ALA A 7 24.97 51.60 1.05
N ILE A 8 25.50 50.54 0.50
CA ILE A 8 24.77 49.34 0.17
C ILE A 8 24.67 48.48 1.43
N SER A 9 23.48 48.37 1.99
CA SER A 9 23.19 47.50 3.13
C SER A 9 23.16 46.04 2.66
N ALA A 10 23.96 45.17 3.32
CA ALA A 10 23.96 43.76 3.11
C ALA A 10 22.63 43.12 3.56
N PRO A 11 22.16 42.05 2.90
CA PRO A 11 20.97 41.34 3.36
C PRO A 11 21.30 40.47 4.59
N ALA A 12 20.36 40.48 5.51
CA ALA A 12 20.44 39.76 6.78
C ALA A 12 20.59 38.23 6.57
N SER A 13 21.41 37.67 7.43
CA SER A 13 21.71 36.23 7.56
C SER A 13 20.43 35.41 7.66
N ALA A 14 20.32 34.39 6.80
CA ALA A 14 19.32 33.32 6.92
C ALA A 14 19.60 32.55 8.23
N ALA A 15 18.61 32.58 9.12
CA ALA A 15 18.62 31.79 10.33
C ALA A 15 18.65 30.28 9.96
N SER A 16 19.67 29.59 10.44
CA SER A 16 19.79 28.14 10.39
C SER A 16 18.60 27.49 11.12
N ALA A 17 17.70 26.87 10.39
CA ALA A 17 16.72 25.97 10.97
C ALA A 17 17.47 24.75 11.53
N SER A 18 17.57 24.69 12.84
CA SER A 18 18.07 23.55 13.60
C SER A 18 17.19 22.34 13.28
N ALA A 19 17.74 21.36 12.56
CA ALA A 19 17.14 20.06 12.40
C ALA A 19 17.11 19.36 13.77
N ARG A 20 16.03 19.53 14.50
CA ARG A 20 15.71 18.64 15.62
C ARG A 20 15.24 17.33 15.00
N GLY A 21 16.05 16.29 15.13
CA GLY A 21 15.65 14.91 14.90
C GLY A 21 14.49 14.56 15.83
N SER A 22 13.27 14.77 15.36
CA SER A 22 12.08 14.18 15.96
C SER A 22 12.15 12.70 15.65
N GLN A 23 12.43 11.86 16.65
CA GLN A 23 12.06 10.46 16.60
C GLN A 23 10.52 10.45 16.55
N ASN A 24 9.97 10.33 15.35
CA ASN A 24 8.53 10.16 15.15
C ASN A 24 8.15 8.80 15.75
N VAL A 25 7.78 8.80 17.03
CA VAL A 25 7.02 7.71 17.60
C VAL A 25 5.68 7.73 16.85
N PRO A 26 5.28 6.63 16.20
CA PRO A 26 4.01 6.56 15.50
C PRO A 26 2.89 6.95 16.46
N ALA A 27 1.95 7.77 16.00
CA ALA A 27 0.75 8.06 16.78
C ALA A 27 0.04 6.73 17.05
N GLU A 28 -0.29 6.46 18.30
CA GLU A 28 -1.02 5.25 18.67
C GLU A 28 -2.40 5.26 18.00
N ILE A 29 -2.73 4.20 17.26
CA ILE A 29 -4.04 4.07 16.62
C ILE A 29 -5.08 3.89 17.71
N PRO A 30 -6.11 4.76 17.79
CA PRO A 30 -7.14 4.64 18.84
C PRO A 30 -7.83 3.28 18.80
N ALA A 31 -8.11 2.73 19.97
CA ALA A 31 -8.80 1.45 20.10
C ALA A 31 -10.14 1.45 19.31
N GLY A 32 -10.33 0.44 18.48
CA GLY A 32 -11.50 0.29 17.61
C GLY A 32 -11.53 1.15 16.36
N ALA A 33 -10.55 2.04 16.13
CA ALA A 33 -10.52 2.90 14.94
C ALA A 33 -10.42 2.09 13.65
N LEU A 34 -9.56 1.07 13.60
CA LEU A 34 -9.41 0.18 12.45
C LEU A 34 -10.71 -0.59 12.18
N ALA A 35 -11.31 -1.19 13.19
CA ALA A 35 -12.57 -1.91 13.04
C ALA A 35 -13.70 -1.00 12.52
N LYS A 36 -13.78 0.24 13.01
CA LYS A 36 -14.74 1.24 12.54
C LYS A 36 -14.48 1.62 11.09
N HIS A 37 -13.23 1.90 10.73
CA HIS A 37 -12.84 2.29 9.38
C HIS A 37 -13.16 1.19 8.37
N TYR A 38 -12.67 -0.02 8.62
CA TYR A 38 -12.84 -1.16 7.73
C TYR A 38 -14.25 -1.75 7.73
N GLY A 39 -15.03 -1.57 8.79
CA GLY A 39 -16.45 -1.89 8.85
C GLY A 39 -17.37 -0.89 8.16
N GLY A 40 -16.83 0.22 7.66
CA GLY A 40 -17.57 1.26 6.96
C GLY A 40 -17.93 0.88 5.50
N LYS A 41 -18.63 1.81 4.82
CA LYS A 41 -19.13 1.59 3.45
C LYS A 41 -18.06 1.67 2.36
N GLN A 42 -16.82 2.02 2.69
CA GLN A 42 -15.74 2.24 1.72
C GLN A 42 -15.47 1.07 0.76
N PHE A 43 -15.87 -0.15 1.15
CA PHE A 43 -15.68 -1.34 0.31
C PHE A 43 -16.92 -1.76 -0.47
N GLU A 44 -18.04 -1.03 -0.34
CA GLU A 44 -19.31 -1.34 -0.98
C GLU A 44 -19.22 -1.30 -2.51
N TYR A 45 -18.51 -0.32 -3.05
CA TYR A 45 -18.39 -0.11 -4.50
C TYR A 45 -17.24 -0.90 -5.15
N GLY A 46 -16.41 -1.58 -4.34
CA GLY A 46 -15.22 -2.28 -4.82
C GLY A 46 -14.10 -1.32 -5.22
N PHE A 47 -12.94 -1.90 -5.56
CA PHE A 47 -11.78 -1.12 -5.96
C PHE A 47 -11.76 -0.87 -7.47
N ALA A 48 -11.14 0.21 -7.89
CA ALA A 48 -10.74 0.38 -9.27
C ALA A 48 -9.85 -0.81 -9.69
N SER A 49 -10.23 -1.53 -10.73
CA SER A 49 -9.42 -2.65 -11.23
C SER A 49 -8.41 -2.11 -12.23
N VAL A 50 -7.31 -1.61 -11.73
CA VAL A 50 -6.22 -1.06 -12.56
C VAL A 50 -4.98 -1.94 -12.57
N CYS A 51 -4.99 -3.03 -11.81
CA CYS A 51 -3.81 -3.82 -11.55
C CYS A 51 -3.70 -5.05 -12.40
N LYS A 52 -2.54 -5.25 -13.01
CA LYS A 52 -2.23 -6.39 -13.87
C LYS A 52 -1.58 -7.57 -13.15
N MET A 53 -1.36 -7.49 -11.83
CA MET A 53 -0.58 -8.44 -11.05
C MET A 53 0.79 -8.73 -11.72
N LEU A 54 1.59 -7.69 -11.86
CA LEU A 54 2.98 -7.85 -12.31
C LEU A 54 3.78 -8.53 -11.19
N LEU A 55 4.03 -9.81 -11.35
CA LEU A 55 4.71 -10.63 -10.34
C LEU A 55 6.06 -11.10 -10.90
N PRO A 56 7.18 -10.85 -10.20
CA PRO A 56 8.52 -11.32 -10.61
C PRO A 56 8.66 -12.82 -10.34
N ARG A 57 8.15 -13.65 -11.24
CA ARG A 57 7.94 -15.10 -11.05
C ARG A 57 9.18 -15.86 -10.59
N GLU A 58 10.32 -15.63 -11.22
CA GLU A 58 11.56 -16.33 -10.90
C GLU A 58 12.07 -15.94 -9.50
N GLU A 59 11.87 -14.68 -9.14
CA GLU A 59 12.30 -14.17 -7.84
C GLU A 59 11.43 -14.65 -6.68
N LEU A 60 10.15 -14.95 -6.94
CA LEU A 60 9.21 -15.47 -5.93
C LEU A 60 9.34 -16.98 -5.67
N ARG A 61 10.03 -17.72 -6.52
CA ARG A 61 10.18 -19.16 -6.36
C ARG A 61 10.86 -19.51 -5.03
N GLY A 62 10.22 -20.37 -4.24
CA GLY A 62 10.72 -20.81 -2.93
C GLY A 62 10.63 -19.75 -1.83
N LYS A 63 9.95 -18.63 -2.08
CA LYS A 63 9.85 -17.50 -1.13
C LYS A 63 8.65 -17.64 -0.21
N LYS A 64 8.78 -17.00 0.96
CA LYS A 64 7.67 -16.78 1.89
C LYS A 64 7.04 -15.43 1.59
N VAL A 65 5.80 -15.44 1.12
CA VAL A 65 5.08 -14.26 0.62
C VAL A 65 3.89 -13.92 1.49
N LEU A 66 3.66 -12.63 1.74
CA LEU A 66 2.48 -12.10 2.42
C LEU A 66 1.62 -11.33 1.41
N ASP A 67 0.35 -11.70 1.25
CA ASP A 67 -0.65 -10.99 0.43
C ASP A 67 -1.55 -10.16 1.35
N ILE A 68 -1.48 -8.84 1.21
CA ILE A 68 -2.21 -7.87 2.04
C ILE A 68 -3.58 -7.57 1.43
N CYS A 69 -4.63 -7.64 2.26
CA CYS A 69 -6.03 -7.51 1.84
C CYS A 69 -6.38 -8.50 0.73
N CYS A 70 -6.08 -9.77 1.00
CA CYS A 70 -6.20 -10.88 0.04
C CYS A 70 -7.65 -11.21 -0.35
N ARG A 71 -8.65 -10.62 0.31
CA ARG A 71 -10.08 -10.85 0.10
C ARG A 71 -10.40 -12.36 0.09
N ARG A 72 -11.02 -12.85 -0.99
CA ARG A 72 -11.38 -14.27 -1.19
C ARG A 72 -10.23 -15.15 -1.67
N GLY A 73 -8.97 -14.74 -1.44
CA GLY A 73 -7.77 -15.55 -1.63
C GLY A 73 -7.26 -15.72 -3.05
N ARG A 74 -7.85 -15.08 -4.07
CA ARG A 74 -7.42 -15.28 -5.47
C ARG A 74 -5.94 -14.92 -5.72
N GLY A 75 -5.43 -13.88 -5.06
CA GLY A 75 -4.01 -13.49 -5.09
C GLY A 75 -3.15 -14.60 -4.50
N VAL A 76 -3.52 -15.06 -3.31
CA VAL A 76 -2.82 -16.14 -2.58
C VAL A 76 -2.76 -17.42 -3.41
N TYR A 77 -3.85 -17.83 -4.04
CA TYR A 77 -3.89 -19.05 -4.89
C TYR A 77 -2.92 -18.95 -6.05
N LYS A 78 -2.84 -17.79 -6.71
CA LYS A 78 -1.89 -17.55 -7.80
C LYS A 78 -0.45 -17.51 -7.29
N LEU A 79 -0.20 -16.82 -6.19
CA LEU A 79 1.13 -16.75 -5.55
C LEU A 79 1.60 -18.13 -5.09
N SER A 80 0.71 -18.96 -4.51
CA SER A 80 0.98 -20.33 -4.10
C SER A 80 1.62 -21.15 -5.23
N SER A 81 1.02 -21.11 -6.41
CA SER A 81 1.56 -21.80 -7.60
C SER A 81 2.92 -21.23 -8.03
N LEU A 82 3.14 -19.94 -7.88
CA LEU A 82 4.40 -19.29 -8.28
C LEU A 82 5.55 -19.57 -7.34
N VAL A 83 5.31 -19.57 -6.03
CA VAL A 83 6.34 -19.88 -5.03
C VAL A 83 6.70 -21.38 -5.04
N GLY A 84 5.77 -22.23 -5.45
CA GLY A 84 6.00 -23.69 -5.60
C GLY A 84 6.11 -24.42 -4.27
N ASN A 85 6.54 -25.69 -4.33
CA ASN A 85 6.58 -26.59 -3.17
C ASN A 85 7.53 -26.14 -2.04
N SER A 86 8.51 -25.30 -2.31
CA SER A 86 9.48 -24.83 -1.31
C SER A 86 9.14 -23.45 -0.74
N GLY A 87 8.09 -22.80 -1.25
CA GLY A 87 7.62 -21.51 -0.79
C GLY A 87 6.32 -21.60 0.02
N GLU A 88 5.98 -20.52 0.69
CA GLU A 88 4.76 -20.41 1.50
C GLU A 88 4.06 -19.07 1.19
N VAL A 89 2.75 -19.04 1.24
CA VAL A 89 1.97 -17.81 1.07
C VAL A 89 0.97 -17.66 2.21
N MET A 90 1.02 -16.51 2.88
CA MET A 90 -0.01 -16.11 3.83
C MET A 90 -0.84 -14.99 3.21
N GLY A 91 -2.16 -15.12 3.21
CA GLY A 91 -3.09 -14.06 2.92
C GLY A 91 -3.64 -13.47 4.21
N VAL A 92 -3.66 -12.13 4.28
CA VAL A 92 -4.33 -11.44 5.38
C VAL A 92 -5.43 -10.53 4.86
N ASP A 93 -6.54 -10.49 5.58
CA ASP A 93 -7.63 -9.56 5.31
C ASP A 93 -8.28 -9.14 6.63
N TRP A 94 -8.78 -7.91 6.68
CA TRP A 94 -9.49 -7.41 7.86
C TRP A 94 -10.87 -8.03 8.03
N SER A 95 -11.48 -8.57 6.95
CA SER A 95 -12.82 -9.16 6.94
C SER A 95 -12.78 -10.65 7.30
N PRO A 96 -13.33 -11.06 8.46
CA PRO A 96 -13.41 -12.48 8.80
C PRO A 96 -14.16 -13.31 7.74
N SER A 97 -15.21 -12.75 7.13
CA SER A 97 -15.99 -13.46 6.10
C SER A 97 -15.16 -13.72 4.84
N TYR A 98 -14.33 -12.76 4.40
CA TYR A 98 -13.42 -12.97 3.28
C TYR A 98 -12.35 -14.02 3.58
N VAL A 99 -11.81 -14.00 4.80
CA VAL A 99 -10.83 -15.00 5.24
C VAL A 99 -11.44 -16.41 5.25
N GLU A 100 -12.67 -16.57 5.72
CA GLU A 100 -13.37 -17.86 5.68
C GLU A 100 -13.65 -18.31 4.23
N GLU A 101 -14.17 -17.44 3.37
CA GLU A 101 -14.36 -17.75 1.94
C GLU A 101 -13.03 -18.16 1.26
N ALA A 102 -11.92 -17.51 1.63
CA ALA A 102 -10.59 -17.87 1.13
C ALA A 102 -10.13 -19.25 1.63
N LYS A 103 -10.39 -19.59 2.89
CA LYS A 103 -10.11 -20.92 3.44
C LYS A 103 -10.92 -22.01 2.77
N ASP A 104 -12.21 -21.76 2.51
CA ASP A 104 -13.10 -22.68 1.82
C ASP A 104 -12.62 -23.03 0.41
N GLY A 105 -12.07 -22.02 -0.31
CA GLY A 105 -11.50 -22.20 -1.65
C GLY A 105 -10.13 -22.88 -1.68
N MET A 106 -9.43 -22.90 -0.56
CA MET A 106 -8.01 -23.29 -0.46
C MET A 106 -7.74 -24.73 -0.92
N SER A 107 -8.56 -25.69 -0.51
CA SER A 107 -8.37 -27.11 -0.88
C SER A 107 -8.46 -27.31 -2.38
N ARG A 108 -9.46 -26.70 -3.03
CA ARG A 108 -9.59 -26.74 -4.49
C ARG A 108 -8.40 -26.10 -5.18
N ALA A 109 -7.99 -24.91 -4.76
CA ALA A 109 -6.86 -24.19 -5.35
C ALA A 109 -5.55 -24.98 -5.21
N TRP A 110 -5.33 -25.66 -4.07
CA TRP A 110 -4.19 -26.55 -3.88
C TRP A 110 -4.22 -27.73 -4.88
N HIS A 111 -5.34 -28.45 -5.00
CA HIS A 111 -5.45 -29.57 -5.94
C HIS A 111 -5.23 -29.11 -7.40
N GLU A 112 -5.77 -27.95 -7.78
CA GLU A 112 -5.59 -27.38 -9.13
C GLU A 112 -4.15 -26.94 -9.40
N SER A 113 -3.39 -26.57 -8.36
CA SER A 113 -2.00 -26.12 -8.49
C SER A 113 -1.00 -27.22 -8.83
N GLY A 114 -1.34 -28.49 -8.53
CA GLY A 114 -0.43 -29.63 -8.68
C GLY A 114 0.70 -29.67 -7.65
N LEU A 115 0.66 -28.87 -6.59
CA LEU A 115 1.67 -28.89 -5.53
C LEU A 115 1.52 -30.14 -4.65
N SER A 116 2.65 -30.64 -4.13
CA SER A 116 2.68 -31.84 -3.29
C SER A 116 2.03 -31.66 -1.91
N HIS A 117 1.90 -30.42 -1.45
CA HIS A 117 1.25 -30.06 -0.19
C HIS A 117 0.63 -28.66 -0.30
N ASN A 118 -0.31 -28.38 0.61
CA ASN A 118 -0.88 -27.04 0.72
C ASN A 118 0.13 -26.10 1.41
N ASN A 119 0.52 -25.04 0.71
CA ASN A 119 1.47 -24.03 1.18
C ASN A 119 0.83 -22.67 1.45
N MET A 120 -0.50 -22.64 1.64
CA MET A 120 -1.28 -21.42 1.86
C MET A 120 -1.80 -21.35 3.29
N GLU A 121 -1.82 -20.15 3.86
CA GLU A 121 -2.44 -19.82 5.14
C GLU A 121 -3.27 -18.53 5.00
N PHE A 122 -4.35 -18.41 5.77
CA PHE A 122 -5.17 -17.20 5.81
C PHE A 122 -5.44 -16.76 7.24
N ARG A 123 -5.32 -15.43 7.49
CA ARG A 123 -5.49 -14.86 8.82
C ARG A 123 -6.23 -13.52 8.77
N VAL A 124 -7.04 -13.26 9.79
CA VAL A 124 -7.65 -11.93 9.97
C VAL A 124 -6.59 -10.98 10.51
N ALA A 125 -6.35 -9.87 9.82
CA ALA A 125 -5.41 -8.84 10.23
C ALA A 125 -5.73 -7.49 9.58
N PHE A 126 -5.39 -6.41 10.25
CA PHE A 126 -5.36 -5.07 9.68
C PHE A 126 -3.97 -4.79 9.11
N PRO A 127 -3.84 -4.09 7.95
CA PRO A 127 -2.54 -3.76 7.38
C PRO A 127 -1.65 -2.92 8.30
N GLU A 128 -2.27 -2.08 9.14
CA GLU A 128 -1.62 -1.18 10.10
C GLU A 128 -1.21 -1.88 11.41
N ASP A 129 -1.72 -3.10 11.67
CA ASP A 129 -1.48 -3.85 12.90
C ASP A 129 -1.27 -5.35 12.61
N LEU A 130 -0.22 -5.66 11.88
CA LEU A 130 0.17 -7.03 11.60
C LEU A 130 0.72 -7.74 12.87
N ILE A 131 1.29 -6.96 13.80
CA ILE A 131 1.79 -7.50 15.06
C ILE A 131 0.64 -8.00 15.95
N GLY A 132 -0.49 -7.31 15.99
CA GLY A 132 -1.69 -7.72 16.70
C GLY A 132 -2.28 -9.04 16.18
N ALA A 133 -2.04 -9.36 14.91
CA ALA A 133 -2.36 -10.65 14.29
C ALA A 133 -1.27 -11.72 14.49
N GLY A 134 -0.25 -11.46 15.30
CA GLY A 134 0.85 -12.40 15.60
C GLY A 134 1.88 -12.55 14.46
N ILE A 135 1.96 -11.57 13.54
CA ILE A 135 2.94 -11.58 12.46
C ILE A 135 4.26 -10.95 12.93
N GLY A 136 5.30 -11.76 13.05
CA GLY A 136 6.62 -11.35 13.54
C GLY A 136 7.40 -10.45 12.59
N SER A 137 8.50 -9.87 13.08
CA SER A 137 9.42 -9.05 12.28
C SER A 137 10.34 -9.91 11.43
N SER A 138 10.69 -9.44 10.23
CA SER A 138 11.66 -10.10 9.32
C SER A 138 11.30 -11.55 8.99
N VAL A 139 10.01 -11.81 8.73
CA VAL A 139 9.48 -13.15 8.43
C VAL A 139 9.38 -13.42 6.93
N TYR A 140 8.99 -12.40 6.15
CA TYR A 140 8.65 -12.56 4.74
C TYR A 140 9.78 -12.13 3.81
N ASP A 141 9.94 -12.87 2.72
CA ASP A 141 10.84 -12.54 1.62
C ASP A 141 10.21 -11.52 0.68
N ALA A 142 8.88 -11.58 0.53
CA ALA A 142 8.13 -10.62 -0.26
C ALA A 142 6.76 -10.31 0.35
N ILE A 143 6.25 -9.10 0.05
CA ILE A 143 4.87 -8.67 0.32
C ILE A 143 4.24 -8.27 -1.00
N TYR A 144 2.98 -8.62 -1.18
CA TYR A 144 2.15 -8.17 -2.30
C TYR A 144 0.98 -7.34 -1.79
N VAL A 145 0.80 -6.15 -2.37
CA VAL A 145 -0.31 -5.22 -2.08
C VAL A 145 -0.94 -4.79 -3.39
N ASN A 146 -2.21 -5.17 -3.60
CA ASN A 146 -2.90 -4.93 -4.86
C ASN A 146 -3.93 -3.82 -4.76
N ASN A 147 -3.55 -2.60 -5.15
CA ASN A 147 -4.42 -1.43 -5.36
C ASN A 147 -5.40 -1.12 -4.21
N VAL A 148 -5.01 -1.37 -2.98
CA VAL A 148 -5.87 -1.16 -1.80
C VAL A 148 -5.28 -0.15 -0.83
N ILE A 149 -3.97 0.13 -0.93
CA ILE A 149 -3.24 0.96 0.03
C ILE A 149 -3.85 2.37 0.17
N THR A 150 -4.39 2.94 -0.90
CA THR A 150 -5.02 4.26 -0.88
C THR A 150 -6.26 4.32 0.03
N LEU A 151 -6.88 3.18 0.32
CA LEU A 151 -8.06 3.05 1.18
C LEU A 151 -7.71 2.69 2.63
N PHE A 152 -6.44 2.51 2.98
CA PHE A 152 -6.04 2.20 4.34
C PHE A 152 -6.37 3.36 5.30
N TYR A 153 -6.62 3.02 6.55
CA TYR A 153 -6.84 4.00 7.62
C TYR A 153 -5.63 4.92 7.79
N ASP A 154 -4.45 4.32 7.86
CA ASP A 154 -3.16 4.99 7.95
C ASP A 154 -2.14 4.30 7.03
N GLN A 155 -1.94 4.88 5.84
CA GLN A 155 -1.02 4.35 4.83
C GLN A 155 0.42 4.31 5.33
N GLU A 156 0.85 5.36 6.04
CA GLU A 156 2.21 5.44 6.57
C GLU A 156 2.47 4.36 7.61
N GLN A 157 1.52 4.12 8.53
CA GLN A 157 1.63 3.06 9.52
C GLN A 157 1.64 1.67 8.86
N ALA A 158 0.81 1.43 7.85
CA ALA A 158 0.82 0.17 7.11
C ALA A 158 2.19 -0.07 6.41
N ILE A 159 2.75 0.96 5.78
CA ILE A 159 4.09 0.88 5.16
C ILE A 159 5.17 0.58 6.21
N ARG A 160 5.09 1.14 7.43
CA ARG A 160 5.98 0.79 8.54
C ARG A 160 5.87 -0.69 8.94
N GLU A 161 4.64 -1.22 9.03
CA GLU A 161 4.42 -2.64 9.29
C GLU A 161 4.99 -3.52 8.17
N PHE A 162 4.84 -3.12 6.90
CA PHE A 162 5.48 -3.83 5.78
C PHE A 162 7.01 -3.85 5.91
N GLY A 163 7.60 -2.71 6.24
CA GLY A 163 9.04 -2.63 6.54
C GLY A 163 9.45 -3.54 7.70
N ARG A 164 8.64 -3.62 8.76
CA ARG A 164 8.92 -4.46 9.93
C ARG A 164 8.88 -5.96 9.58
N VAL A 165 7.86 -6.43 8.87
CA VAL A 165 7.67 -7.87 8.62
C VAL A 165 8.52 -8.42 7.48
N LEU A 166 9.00 -7.58 6.56
CA LEU A 166 9.96 -7.96 5.53
C LEU A 166 11.35 -8.24 6.10
N LYS A 167 12.01 -9.25 5.57
CA LYS A 167 13.44 -9.48 5.79
C LYS A 167 14.28 -8.36 5.19
N PRO A 168 15.50 -8.08 5.69
CA PRO A 168 16.44 -7.22 4.99
C PRO A 168 16.66 -7.68 3.55
N GLY A 169 16.57 -6.77 2.57
CA GLY A 169 16.61 -7.07 1.15
C GLY A 169 15.32 -7.68 0.58
N GLY A 170 14.28 -7.87 1.40
CA GLY A 170 12.97 -8.37 0.97
C GLY A 170 12.26 -7.40 0.01
N LEU A 171 11.32 -7.92 -0.77
CA LEU A 171 10.65 -7.22 -1.85
C LEU A 171 9.22 -6.84 -1.47
N LEU A 172 8.88 -5.55 -1.56
CA LEU A 172 7.49 -5.08 -1.60
C LEU A 172 7.07 -4.92 -3.06
N ILE A 173 6.04 -5.65 -3.47
CA ILE A 173 5.36 -5.53 -4.76
C ILE A 173 4.10 -4.72 -4.49
N LEU A 174 4.10 -3.45 -4.89
CA LEU A 174 3.04 -2.51 -4.59
C LEU A 174 2.37 -2.02 -5.88
N GLU A 175 1.12 -2.36 -6.03
CA GLU A 175 0.26 -1.77 -7.05
C GLU A 175 -0.61 -0.69 -6.41
N THR A 176 -0.49 0.56 -6.85
CA THR A 176 -1.14 1.71 -6.25
C THR A 176 -1.50 2.79 -7.27
N ILE A 177 -2.02 3.91 -6.80
CA ILE A 177 -2.38 5.07 -7.61
C ILE A 177 -1.73 6.30 -7.00
N PHE A 178 -1.20 7.19 -7.85
CA PHE A 178 -0.69 8.49 -7.46
C PHE A 178 -1.54 9.61 -8.03
N ALA A 179 -1.69 10.69 -7.27
CA ALA A 179 -2.21 11.96 -7.75
C ALA A 179 -1.06 12.86 -8.23
N ASP A 180 -1.29 13.66 -9.25
CA ASP A 180 -0.28 14.57 -9.82
C ASP A 180 0.05 15.78 -8.93
N ARG A 181 -0.73 16.01 -7.87
CA ARG A 181 -0.57 17.11 -6.93
C ARG A 181 -1.11 16.80 -5.54
N PRO A 182 -0.61 17.50 -4.47
CA PRO A 182 -1.14 17.39 -3.13
C PRO A 182 -2.62 17.82 -3.08
N ARG A 183 -3.39 17.17 -2.22
CA ARG A 183 -4.79 17.49 -1.95
C ARG A 183 -5.04 17.60 -0.46
N THR A 184 -6.15 18.22 -0.09
CA THR A 184 -6.53 18.34 1.32
C THR A 184 -6.91 16.97 1.90
N ASP A 185 -6.64 16.76 3.17
CA ASP A 185 -7.03 15.53 3.87
C ASP A 185 -8.55 15.30 3.78
N SER A 186 -9.35 16.37 3.85
CA SER A 186 -10.81 16.28 3.74
C SER A 186 -11.26 15.59 2.44
N VAL A 187 -10.70 15.96 1.29
CA VAL A 187 -11.04 15.35 -0.01
C VAL A 187 -10.60 13.89 -0.08
N VAL A 188 -9.39 13.61 0.41
CA VAL A 188 -8.85 12.25 0.42
C VAL A 188 -9.63 11.34 1.37
N ASP A 189 -10.01 11.83 2.55
CA ASP A 189 -10.77 11.07 3.54
C ASP A 189 -12.22 10.82 3.07
N GLU A 190 -12.83 11.80 2.40
CA GLU A 190 -14.14 11.61 1.76
C GLU A 190 -14.07 10.53 0.68
N ALA A 191 -13.09 10.60 -0.22
CA ALA A 191 -12.87 9.59 -1.25
C ALA A 191 -12.64 8.19 -0.64
N ARG A 192 -11.86 8.12 0.42
CA ARG A 192 -11.61 6.88 1.18
C ARG A 192 -12.90 6.34 1.78
N SER A 193 -13.73 7.20 2.38
CA SER A 193 -14.98 6.81 3.04
C SER A 193 -16.02 6.21 2.08
N ILE A 194 -16.01 6.61 0.82
CA ILE A 194 -16.88 6.08 -0.23
C ILE A 194 -16.23 4.96 -1.05
N GLY A 195 -15.00 4.54 -0.72
CA GLY A 195 -14.29 3.45 -1.40
C GLY A 195 -13.71 3.83 -2.76
N ASN A 196 -13.57 5.12 -3.08
CA ASN A 196 -12.94 5.56 -4.31
C ASN A 196 -11.41 5.54 -4.16
N SER A 197 -10.78 4.40 -4.48
CA SER A 197 -9.33 4.21 -4.36
C SER A 197 -8.52 5.12 -5.28
N VAL A 198 -9.11 5.62 -6.37
CA VAL A 198 -8.44 6.55 -7.28
C VAL A 198 -8.34 7.93 -6.62
N GLN A 199 -9.47 8.50 -6.20
CA GLN A 199 -9.48 9.79 -5.52
C GLN A 199 -8.94 9.75 -4.08
N ALA A 200 -8.78 8.60 -3.46
CA ALA A 200 -8.09 8.45 -2.18
C ALA A 200 -6.56 8.42 -2.31
N ALA A 201 -6.02 8.49 -3.54
CA ALA A 201 -4.58 8.46 -3.79
C ALA A 201 -3.87 9.70 -3.24
N ARG A 202 -2.65 9.56 -2.78
CA ARG A 202 -1.69 10.61 -2.44
C ARG A 202 -0.69 10.79 -3.58
N THR A 203 0.14 11.80 -3.50
CA THR A 203 1.20 12.01 -4.50
C THR A 203 2.28 10.93 -4.44
N GLU A 204 3.02 10.78 -5.53
CA GLU A 204 4.24 9.95 -5.58
C GLU A 204 5.21 10.37 -4.47
N GLN A 205 5.45 11.68 -4.33
CA GLN A 205 6.37 12.22 -3.34
C GLN A 205 6.00 11.85 -1.90
N GLU A 206 4.71 11.92 -1.52
CA GLU A 206 4.24 11.50 -0.19
C GLU A 206 4.48 10.00 0.03
N ASN A 207 4.11 9.16 -0.94
CA ASN A 207 4.30 7.72 -0.84
C ASN A 207 5.79 7.32 -0.76
N PHE A 208 6.65 7.95 -1.56
CA PHE A 208 8.09 7.66 -1.53
C PHE A 208 8.75 8.12 -0.24
N ALA A 209 8.30 9.23 0.34
CA ALA A 209 8.77 9.67 1.66
C ALA A 209 8.41 8.66 2.77
N TRP A 210 7.20 8.09 2.75
CA TRP A 210 6.80 7.04 3.71
C TRP A 210 7.59 5.74 3.53
N LEU A 211 7.83 5.34 2.28
CA LEU A 211 8.65 4.17 1.98
C LEU A 211 10.09 4.36 2.48
N GLU A 212 10.70 5.52 2.20
CA GLU A 212 12.06 5.83 2.68
C GLU A 212 12.14 5.83 4.21
N ALA A 213 11.17 6.47 4.89
CA ALA A 213 11.08 6.51 6.35
C ALA A 213 10.90 5.12 6.98
N ALA A 214 10.24 4.19 6.28
CA ALA A 214 10.07 2.81 6.69
C ALA A 214 11.27 1.90 6.35
N GLY A 215 12.35 2.46 5.82
CA GLY A 215 13.59 1.74 5.54
C GLY A 215 13.62 1.03 4.19
N PHE A 216 12.86 1.49 3.23
CA PHE A 216 12.92 1.00 1.86
C PHE A 216 13.93 1.78 1.00
N GLU A 217 14.41 1.14 -0.06
CA GLU A 217 15.18 1.76 -1.14
C GLU A 217 14.23 2.55 -2.05
N ALA A 218 14.79 3.30 -3.00
CA ALA A 218 14.00 3.99 -4.02
C ALA A 218 13.19 2.97 -4.84
N PRO A 219 11.88 3.21 -5.07
CA PRO A 219 11.05 2.32 -5.87
C PRO A 219 11.50 2.24 -7.34
N SER A 220 11.38 1.05 -7.94
CA SER A 220 11.41 0.84 -9.38
C SER A 220 9.99 0.83 -9.92
N VAL A 221 9.69 1.67 -10.91
CA VAL A 221 8.39 1.72 -11.58
C VAL A 221 8.42 0.72 -12.74
N GLU A 222 7.64 -0.35 -12.63
CA GLU A 222 7.57 -1.42 -13.63
C GLU A 222 6.53 -1.12 -14.72
N GLU A 223 5.43 -0.49 -14.34
CA GLU A 223 4.37 -0.05 -15.26
C GLU A 223 3.64 1.15 -14.69
N SER A 224 3.17 2.03 -15.59
CA SER A 224 2.30 3.16 -15.23
C SER A 224 1.33 3.49 -16.36
N PHE A 225 0.12 3.96 -16.01
CA PHE A 225 -0.87 4.46 -16.96
C PHE A 225 -1.88 5.39 -16.27
N GLU A 226 -2.45 6.33 -17.04
CA GLU A 226 -3.50 7.23 -16.52
C GLU A 226 -4.78 6.45 -16.20
N VAL A 227 -5.47 6.88 -15.14
CA VAL A 227 -6.73 6.30 -14.71
C VAL A 227 -7.72 7.41 -14.33
N GLU A 228 -9.00 7.21 -14.68
CA GLU A 228 -10.06 8.17 -14.36
C GLU A 228 -10.55 8.00 -12.92
N ALA A 229 -10.93 9.13 -12.31
CA ALA A 229 -11.37 9.21 -10.90
C ALA A 229 -12.59 8.35 -10.56
N ASP A 230 -13.43 8.03 -11.54
CA ASP A 230 -14.62 7.19 -11.39
C ASP A 230 -14.46 5.74 -11.88
N ARG A 231 -13.22 5.33 -12.15
CA ARG A 231 -12.94 3.98 -12.64
C ARG A 231 -13.35 2.91 -11.64
N GLY A 232 -14.37 2.14 -11.99
CA GLY A 232 -14.86 1.04 -11.17
C GLY A 232 -14.14 -0.30 -11.40
N TYR A 233 -14.44 -1.27 -10.54
CA TYR A 233 -13.88 -2.63 -10.56
C TYR A 233 -14.13 -3.40 -11.87
N LYS A 234 -15.30 -3.19 -12.48
CA LYS A 234 -15.68 -3.85 -13.75
C LYS A 234 -15.91 -2.80 -14.82
N ALA A 235 -15.74 -3.19 -16.09
CA ALA A 235 -16.13 -2.34 -17.20
C ALA A 235 -17.59 -1.89 -17.05
N GLY A 236 -17.83 -0.58 -17.14
CA GLY A 236 -19.16 0.02 -16.96
C GLY A 236 -19.58 0.21 -15.49
N HIS A 237 -18.79 -0.20 -14.51
CA HIS A 237 -19.05 0.10 -13.11
C HIS A 237 -18.36 1.43 -12.75
N VAL A 238 -19.14 2.41 -12.32
CA VAL A 238 -18.70 3.76 -11.97
C VAL A 238 -18.74 3.89 -10.45
N VAL A 239 -17.63 4.39 -9.86
CA VAL A 239 -17.57 4.72 -8.43
C VAL A 239 -17.98 6.19 -8.27
N PRO A 240 -18.73 6.55 -7.21
CA PRO A 240 -19.02 7.95 -6.93
C PRO A 240 -17.74 8.79 -6.82
N LYS A 241 -17.81 10.01 -7.34
CA LYS A 241 -16.70 10.99 -7.26
C LYS A 241 -16.91 11.96 -6.11
N VAL A 242 -15.80 12.35 -5.51
CA VAL A 242 -15.72 13.47 -4.56
C VAL A 242 -15.46 14.75 -5.35
N ALA A 243 -16.08 15.85 -4.96
CA ALA A 243 -15.84 17.17 -5.54
C ALA A 243 -14.45 17.72 -5.14
N GLY A 244 -13.91 18.60 -5.99
CA GLY A 244 -12.64 19.30 -5.71
C GLY A 244 -11.42 18.70 -6.43
N ASP A 245 -11.59 17.62 -7.18
CA ASP A 245 -10.53 16.94 -7.94
C ASP A 245 -10.70 17.08 -9.47
N GLU A 246 -11.45 18.06 -9.98
CA GLU A 246 -11.83 18.18 -11.39
C GLU A 246 -10.63 18.30 -12.36
N ASN A 247 -9.49 18.77 -11.84
CA ASN A 247 -8.26 18.93 -12.63
C ASN A 247 -7.10 18.09 -12.10
N VAL A 248 -7.37 17.13 -11.24
CA VAL A 248 -6.35 16.21 -10.72
C VAL A 248 -6.22 15.04 -11.68
N LYS A 249 -4.99 14.72 -12.06
CA LYS A 249 -4.67 13.53 -12.83
C LYS A 249 -4.22 12.42 -11.91
N PHE A 250 -4.66 11.21 -12.22
CA PHE A 250 -4.32 10.02 -11.47
C PHE A 250 -3.57 9.03 -12.34
N THR A 251 -2.53 8.44 -11.79
CA THR A 251 -1.69 7.45 -12.47
C THR A 251 -1.65 6.17 -11.64
N ALA A 252 -2.11 5.08 -12.23
CA ALA A 252 -1.91 3.75 -11.65
C ALA A 252 -0.49 3.29 -11.93
N VAL A 253 0.16 2.71 -10.92
CA VAL A 253 1.55 2.27 -11.00
C VAL A 253 1.74 0.89 -10.37
N SER A 254 2.67 0.12 -10.95
CA SER A 254 3.19 -1.11 -10.36
C SER A 254 4.64 -0.85 -9.96
N LEU A 255 4.95 -1.04 -8.68
CA LEU A 255 6.26 -0.74 -8.09
C LEU A 255 6.92 -1.99 -7.52
N TYR A 256 8.22 -2.12 -7.71
CA TYR A 256 9.07 -3.00 -6.93
C TYR A 256 9.95 -2.18 -6.00
N VAL A 257 9.88 -2.50 -4.70
CA VAL A 257 10.57 -1.73 -3.66
C VAL A 257 11.32 -2.67 -2.73
N ARG A 258 12.63 -2.49 -2.61
CA ARG A 258 13.47 -3.31 -1.72
C ARG A 258 13.55 -2.70 -0.34
N LYS A 259 13.45 -3.55 0.69
CA LYS A 259 13.85 -3.15 2.04
C LYS A 259 15.37 -3.05 2.10
N LYS A 260 15.91 -1.95 2.67
CA LYS A 260 17.34 -1.79 2.91
C LYS A 260 17.90 -2.97 3.73
N ARG A 261 19.16 -3.32 3.45
CA ARG A 261 19.87 -4.42 4.15
C ARG A 261 20.31 -4.04 5.53
#